data_8b48b9a14dede4d9fba7bc524faa79e1
#
_entry.id   8b48b9a14dede4d9fba7bc524faa79e1
#
_cell.length_a   1.000
_cell.length_b   1.000
_cell.length_c   1.000
_cell.angle_alpha   90.00
_cell.angle_beta   90.00
_cell.angle_gamma   90.00
#
_symmetry.space_group_name_H-M   'P 1'
#
loop_
_entity.id
_entity.type
_entity.pdbx_description
1 polymer ?
#
loop_
_entity_poly.entity_id
_entity_poly.type
_entity_poly.pdbx_seq_one_letter_code
_entity_poly.pdbx_strand_id
1 'polypeptide(L)'
;MARTIEKVAVIGAGYMGGGIAQCLAVNGVDVVIADRDPELTARSFDRLVGETETLVSQGLLPTGAVEQLQAHLSTAGSIAEAVADVDFVEEVVFENPGVKHEVLREISAHARPDAIIGSNTSTIPVHVLQDAITGPERFLIVHFSNPAPFIPGVEMVSGEHTDSSLVPVIKELLARAQHFGAEVADTPGFVLNRLQYALLKEACTIVEEGIATPRDVDTIVSTTFGFRLPFFGPFAIADMAGLDVYGMAFQTFENAFGERFAPPQLLTDQVDAGHHGFKSGHGFTGEHTAEEMAKVVAYRSEAYSRLSQLLVELGPSGIWRDDEPDGPPPTNASATDPVPTGETGP
;
A
#
# COMPACT_ATOMS: atom_id res chain seq x y z
N MET A 1 26.07 16.91 4.63
CA MET A 1 25.08 16.88 3.53
C MET A 1 24.20 15.69 3.81
N ALA A 2 22.90 15.77 3.53
CA ALA A 2 22.04 14.61 3.62
C ALA A 2 22.55 13.55 2.63
N ARG A 3 22.50 12.28 3.04
CA ARG A 3 22.87 11.16 2.17
C ARG A 3 21.84 11.04 1.06
N THR A 4 22.27 10.95 -0.19
CA THR A 4 21.40 10.73 -1.36
C THR A 4 21.67 9.34 -1.94
N ILE A 5 20.65 8.62 -2.35
CA ILE A 5 20.78 7.35 -3.06
C ILE A 5 20.83 7.64 -4.55
N GLU A 6 21.95 7.36 -5.18
CA GLU A 6 22.13 7.54 -6.62
C GLU A 6 21.99 6.20 -7.36
N LYS A 7 22.45 5.10 -6.75
CA LYS A 7 22.46 3.79 -7.39
C LYS A 7 21.80 2.73 -6.51
N VAL A 8 20.92 1.94 -7.10
CA VAL A 8 20.13 0.89 -6.44
C VAL A 8 20.40 -0.47 -7.07
N ALA A 9 20.57 -1.50 -6.26
CA ALA A 9 20.51 -2.88 -6.72
C ALA A 9 19.15 -3.48 -6.39
N VAL A 10 18.49 -4.12 -7.36
CA VAL A 10 17.28 -4.91 -7.15
C VAL A 10 17.63 -6.38 -7.29
N ILE A 11 17.49 -7.14 -6.21
CA ILE A 11 17.86 -8.55 -6.15
C ILE A 11 16.61 -9.42 -6.17
N GLY A 12 16.44 -10.10 -7.30
CA GLY A 12 15.23 -10.84 -7.67
C GLY A 12 14.64 -10.25 -8.95
N ALA A 13 14.86 -10.93 -10.10
CA ALA A 13 14.44 -10.44 -11.42
C ALA A 13 13.03 -10.93 -11.82
N GLY A 14 12.22 -11.33 -10.86
CA GLY A 14 10.82 -11.72 -11.04
C GLY A 14 9.92 -10.53 -11.41
N TYR A 15 8.60 -10.77 -11.35
CA TYR A 15 7.60 -9.75 -11.71
C TYR A 15 7.71 -8.49 -10.82
N MET A 16 7.73 -8.66 -9.48
CA MET A 16 7.82 -7.53 -8.55
C MET A 16 9.16 -6.81 -8.65
N GLY A 17 10.29 -7.53 -8.62
CA GLY A 17 11.62 -6.90 -8.72
C GLY A 17 11.80 -6.18 -10.05
N GLY A 18 11.32 -6.76 -11.15
CA GLY A 18 11.30 -6.07 -12.44
C GLY A 18 10.49 -4.79 -12.41
N GLY A 19 9.28 -4.82 -11.84
CA GLY A 19 8.42 -3.62 -11.70
C GLY A 19 9.07 -2.53 -10.83
N ILE A 20 9.72 -2.90 -9.73
CA ILE A 20 10.47 -1.96 -8.88
C ILE A 20 11.66 -1.36 -9.65
N ALA A 21 12.44 -2.20 -10.34
CA ALA A 21 13.55 -1.72 -11.17
C ALA A 21 13.06 -0.77 -12.28
N GLN A 22 11.95 -1.09 -12.94
CA GLN A 22 11.34 -0.25 -13.96
C GLN A 22 10.91 1.11 -13.41
N CYS A 23 10.16 1.14 -12.31
CA CYS A 23 9.67 2.42 -11.77
C CYS A 23 10.81 3.34 -11.29
N LEU A 24 11.90 2.79 -10.76
CA LEU A 24 13.08 3.56 -10.37
C LEU A 24 13.83 4.08 -11.61
N ALA A 25 14.11 3.20 -12.59
CA ALA A 25 14.91 3.54 -13.76
C ALA A 25 14.23 4.56 -14.70
N VAL A 26 12.92 4.43 -14.95
CA VAL A 26 12.17 5.41 -15.76
C VAL A 26 12.12 6.81 -15.12
N ASN A 27 12.34 6.89 -13.81
CA ASN A 27 12.43 8.14 -13.07
C ASN A 27 13.91 8.61 -12.84
N GLY A 28 14.87 8.04 -13.58
CA GLY A 28 16.24 8.50 -13.61
C GLY A 28 17.11 8.07 -12.41
N VAL A 29 16.75 6.98 -11.75
CA VAL A 29 17.60 6.33 -10.73
C VAL A 29 18.42 5.23 -11.42
N ASP A 30 19.73 5.19 -11.17
CA ASP A 30 20.58 4.12 -11.69
C ASP A 30 20.27 2.80 -10.99
N VAL A 31 19.85 1.80 -11.75
CA VAL A 31 19.42 0.50 -11.22
C VAL A 31 20.26 -0.62 -11.82
N VAL A 32 20.73 -1.51 -10.95
CA VAL A 32 21.31 -2.80 -11.34
C VAL A 32 20.37 -3.91 -10.90
N ILE A 33 19.81 -4.67 -11.83
CA ILE A 33 18.98 -5.85 -11.51
C ILE A 33 19.80 -7.12 -11.60
N ALA A 34 19.63 -8.01 -10.62
CA ALA A 34 20.25 -9.33 -10.62
C ALA A 34 19.36 -10.40 -9.99
N ASP A 35 19.60 -11.63 -10.38
CA ASP A 35 19.02 -12.83 -9.80
C ASP A 35 20.11 -13.91 -9.63
N ARG A 36 19.82 -14.99 -8.89
CA ARG A 36 20.68 -16.18 -8.86
C ARG A 36 20.78 -16.88 -10.22
N ASP A 37 19.76 -16.71 -11.06
CA ASP A 37 19.74 -17.16 -12.44
C ASP A 37 20.05 -15.98 -13.39
N PRO A 38 21.28 -15.90 -13.97
CA PRO A 38 21.64 -14.83 -14.90
C PRO A 38 20.80 -14.82 -16.19
N GLU A 39 20.26 -15.97 -16.61
CA GLU A 39 19.37 -16.02 -17.75
C GLU A 39 18.01 -15.38 -17.45
N LEU A 40 17.51 -15.56 -16.20
CA LEU A 40 16.31 -14.88 -15.75
C LEU A 40 16.53 -13.36 -15.71
N THR A 41 17.69 -12.92 -15.26
CA THR A 41 18.07 -11.49 -15.25
C THR A 41 18.03 -10.91 -16.67
N ALA A 42 18.66 -11.56 -17.65
CA ALA A 42 18.68 -11.12 -19.04
C ALA A 42 17.25 -11.08 -19.64
N ARG A 43 16.48 -12.14 -19.45
CA ARG A 43 15.08 -12.19 -19.92
C ARG A 43 14.21 -11.10 -19.28
N SER A 44 14.47 -10.77 -18.00
CA SER A 44 13.74 -9.71 -17.30
C SER A 44 14.06 -8.34 -17.90
N PHE A 45 15.31 -8.04 -18.23
CA PHE A 45 15.69 -6.81 -18.89
C PHE A 45 14.94 -6.62 -20.21
N ASP A 46 14.99 -7.63 -21.11
CA ASP A 46 14.30 -7.58 -22.40
C ASP A 46 12.79 -7.43 -22.25
N ARG A 47 12.20 -8.13 -21.25
CA ARG A 47 10.77 -8.02 -20.91
C ARG A 47 10.42 -6.59 -20.48
N LEU A 48 11.20 -5.97 -19.60
CA LEU A 48 10.95 -4.62 -19.09
C LEU A 48 11.03 -3.57 -20.20
N VAL A 49 11.96 -3.71 -21.14
CA VAL A 49 12.03 -2.84 -22.33
C VAL A 49 10.75 -2.97 -23.15
N GLY A 50 10.32 -4.18 -23.51
CA GLY A 50 9.11 -4.41 -24.29
C GLY A 50 7.81 -3.99 -23.57
N GLU A 51 7.72 -4.19 -22.25
CA GLU A 51 6.60 -3.70 -21.43
C GLU A 51 6.56 -2.16 -21.45
N THR A 52 7.71 -1.50 -21.27
CA THR A 52 7.80 -0.03 -21.32
C THR A 52 7.40 0.52 -22.67
N GLU A 53 7.86 -0.09 -23.79
CA GLU A 53 7.44 0.27 -25.16
C GLU A 53 5.92 0.17 -25.30
N THR A 54 5.33 -0.90 -24.81
CA THR A 54 3.88 -1.10 -24.83
C THR A 54 3.14 -0.02 -24.04
N LEU A 55 3.58 0.27 -22.82
CA LEU A 55 2.97 1.30 -21.97
C LEU A 55 3.09 2.71 -22.59
N VAL A 56 4.22 3.03 -23.21
CA VAL A 56 4.40 4.29 -23.96
C VAL A 56 3.45 4.36 -25.16
N SER A 57 3.32 3.27 -25.92
CA SER A 57 2.42 3.22 -27.08
C SER A 57 0.94 3.41 -26.71
N GLN A 58 0.57 2.99 -25.49
CA GLN A 58 -0.77 3.14 -24.91
C GLN A 58 -0.96 4.51 -24.21
N GLY A 59 0.07 5.35 -24.16
CA GLY A 59 0.01 6.64 -23.45
C GLY A 59 0.00 6.53 -21.93
N LEU A 60 0.35 5.37 -21.37
CA LEU A 60 0.39 5.12 -19.92
C LEU A 60 1.72 5.51 -19.28
N LEU A 61 2.78 5.62 -20.08
CA LEU A 61 4.06 6.21 -19.68
C LEU A 61 4.43 7.36 -20.63
N PRO A 62 5.23 8.33 -20.15
CA PRO A 62 5.68 9.44 -20.97
C PRO A 62 6.50 8.98 -22.18
N THR A 63 6.41 9.73 -23.29
CA THR A 63 7.36 9.62 -24.40
C THR A 63 8.79 9.84 -23.87
N GLY A 64 9.70 8.91 -24.14
CA GLY A 64 11.07 8.93 -23.60
C GLY A 64 11.28 7.98 -22.40
N ALA A 65 10.23 7.31 -21.88
CA ALA A 65 10.39 6.36 -20.79
C ALA A 65 11.26 5.13 -21.17
N VAL A 66 11.23 4.72 -22.44
CA VAL A 66 12.08 3.61 -22.93
C VAL A 66 13.56 4.02 -22.90
N GLU A 67 13.88 5.20 -23.38
CA GLU A 67 15.24 5.76 -23.36
C GLU A 67 15.74 5.96 -21.92
N GLN A 68 14.87 6.41 -21.01
CA GLN A 68 15.20 6.52 -19.59
C GLN A 68 15.48 5.15 -18.98
N LEU A 69 14.60 4.16 -19.22
CA LEU A 69 14.82 2.81 -18.74
C LEU A 69 16.16 2.25 -19.22
N GLN A 70 16.45 2.36 -20.53
CA GLN A 70 17.69 1.83 -21.10
C GLN A 70 18.95 2.58 -20.65
N ALA A 71 18.83 3.86 -20.31
CA ALA A 71 19.94 4.65 -19.80
C ALA A 71 20.27 4.33 -18.32
N HIS A 72 19.26 3.95 -17.54
CA HIS A 72 19.40 3.81 -16.07
C HIS A 72 19.24 2.36 -15.57
N LEU A 73 18.81 1.41 -16.41
CA LEU A 73 18.71 0.00 -16.04
C LEU A 73 19.88 -0.80 -16.62
N SER A 74 20.57 -1.50 -15.76
CA SER A 74 21.64 -2.45 -16.13
C SER A 74 21.43 -3.80 -15.44
N THR A 75 22.15 -4.82 -15.90
CA THR A 75 22.14 -6.16 -15.33
C THR A 75 23.50 -6.54 -14.76
N ALA A 76 23.54 -7.40 -13.75
CA ALA A 76 24.78 -8.00 -13.26
C ALA A 76 24.73 -9.54 -13.39
N GLY A 77 25.87 -10.16 -13.52
CA GLY A 77 26.03 -11.61 -13.65
C GLY A 77 25.89 -12.37 -12.33
N SER A 78 25.89 -11.66 -11.19
CA SER A 78 25.71 -12.25 -9.87
C SER A 78 25.17 -11.22 -8.87
N ILE A 79 24.65 -11.69 -7.74
CA ILE A 79 24.23 -10.85 -6.61
C ILE A 79 25.42 -10.05 -6.09
N ALA A 80 26.57 -10.71 -5.89
CA ALA A 80 27.80 -10.08 -5.39
C ALA A 80 28.24 -8.89 -6.28
N GLU A 81 28.20 -9.06 -7.60
CA GLU A 81 28.52 -7.99 -8.54
C GLU A 81 27.50 -6.83 -8.45
N ALA A 82 26.22 -7.15 -8.39
CA ALA A 82 25.15 -6.16 -8.35
C ALA A 82 25.23 -5.23 -7.15
N VAL A 83 25.61 -5.77 -5.97
CA VAL A 83 25.55 -5.05 -4.69
C VAL A 83 26.86 -4.37 -4.30
N ALA A 84 27.95 -4.62 -5.04
CA ALA A 84 29.29 -4.19 -4.65
C ALA A 84 29.47 -2.66 -4.60
N ASP A 85 28.77 -1.92 -5.46
CA ASP A 85 28.91 -0.48 -5.61
C ASP A 85 27.55 0.23 -5.77
N VAL A 86 26.69 0.07 -4.76
CA VAL A 86 25.36 0.71 -4.72
C VAL A 86 25.10 1.35 -3.36
N ASP A 87 24.20 2.31 -3.31
CA ASP A 87 23.81 3.01 -2.08
C ASP A 87 22.67 2.30 -1.35
N PHE A 88 21.81 1.62 -2.12
CA PHE A 88 20.66 0.88 -1.61
C PHE A 88 20.50 -0.44 -2.36
N VAL A 89 20.15 -1.49 -1.63
CA VAL A 89 19.81 -2.81 -2.16
C VAL A 89 18.39 -3.13 -1.77
N GLU A 90 17.54 -3.46 -2.73
CA GLU A 90 16.19 -3.96 -2.51
C GLU A 90 16.11 -5.45 -2.80
N GLU A 91 15.89 -6.28 -1.78
CA GLU A 91 15.72 -7.72 -1.91
C GLU A 91 14.25 -8.03 -2.24
N VAL A 92 14.02 -8.71 -3.37
CA VAL A 92 12.69 -9.02 -3.93
C VAL A 92 12.59 -10.48 -4.37
N VAL A 93 13.26 -11.37 -3.64
CA VAL A 93 13.21 -12.81 -3.94
C VAL A 93 11.96 -13.47 -3.32
N PHE A 94 11.79 -14.76 -3.61
CA PHE A 94 10.63 -15.54 -3.20
C PHE A 94 10.32 -15.41 -1.70
N GLU A 95 9.03 -15.29 -1.36
CA GLU A 95 8.52 -15.03 0.01
C GLU A 95 8.65 -16.28 0.89
N ASN A 96 9.88 -16.59 1.25
CA ASN A 96 10.25 -17.69 2.14
C ASN A 96 11.40 -17.25 3.04
N PRO A 97 11.29 -17.36 4.38
CA PRO A 97 12.32 -16.89 5.31
C PRO A 97 13.71 -17.50 5.05
N GLY A 98 13.78 -18.81 4.72
CA GLY A 98 15.04 -19.48 4.44
C GLY A 98 15.73 -18.94 3.20
N VAL A 99 14.98 -18.74 2.10
CA VAL A 99 15.50 -18.18 0.85
C VAL A 99 15.94 -16.73 1.06
N LYS A 100 15.13 -15.91 1.74
CA LYS A 100 15.49 -14.52 2.04
C LYS A 100 16.72 -14.44 2.93
N HIS A 101 16.85 -15.26 3.96
CA HIS A 101 18.04 -15.31 4.81
C HIS A 101 19.33 -15.64 4.04
N GLU A 102 19.26 -16.58 3.10
CA GLU A 102 20.43 -16.91 2.27
C GLU A 102 20.85 -15.73 1.41
N VAL A 103 19.88 -15.10 0.72
CA VAL A 103 20.12 -13.95 -0.17
C VAL A 103 20.57 -12.72 0.62
N LEU A 104 19.93 -12.43 1.74
CA LEU A 104 20.29 -11.28 2.60
C LEU A 104 21.69 -11.43 3.19
N ARG A 105 22.14 -12.65 3.55
CA ARG A 105 23.53 -12.91 3.96
C ARG A 105 24.52 -12.64 2.81
N GLU A 106 24.19 -13.10 1.59
CA GLU A 106 25.03 -12.83 0.41
C GLU A 106 25.10 -11.34 0.11
N ILE A 107 23.96 -10.64 0.10
CA ILE A 107 23.89 -9.18 -0.05
C ILE A 107 24.76 -8.49 1.01
N SER A 108 24.54 -8.84 2.28
CA SER A 108 25.23 -8.23 3.41
C SER A 108 26.75 -8.44 3.39
N ALA A 109 27.20 -9.59 2.85
CA ALA A 109 28.62 -9.91 2.74
C ALA A 109 29.34 -9.14 1.64
N HIS A 110 28.66 -8.70 0.58
CA HIS A 110 29.25 -8.10 -0.60
C HIS A 110 28.90 -6.63 -0.79
N ALA A 111 27.80 -6.16 -0.21
CA ALA A 111 27.45 -4.74 -0.24
C ALA A 111 28.42 -3.89 0.60
N ARG A 112 28.59 -2.64 0.20
CA ARG A 112 29.38 -1.67 0.97
C ARG A 112 28.88 -1.60 2.43
N PRO A 113 29.76 -1.37 3.40
CA PRO A 113 29.35 -1.28 4.82
C PRO A 113 28.30 -0.21 5.10
N ASP A 114 28.28 0.84 4.30
CA ASP A 114 27.33 1.95 4.40
C ASP A 114 26.10 1.80 3.51
N ALA A 115 26.02 0.78 2.65
CA ALA A 115 24.86 0.53 1.82
C ALA A 115 23.63 0.20 2.68
N ILE A 116 22.49 0.83 2.37
CA ILE A 116 21.20 0.48 2.98
C ILE A 116 20.71 -0.83 2.37
N ILE A 117 20.11 -1.70 3.16
CA ILE A 117 19.54 -2.96 2.68
C ILE A 117 18.05 -2.94 2.99
N GLY A 118 17.23 -3.12 1.95
CA GLY A 118 15.78 -3.28 2.04
C GLY A 118 15.33 -4.69 1.70
N SER A 119 14.13 -5.04 2.12
CA SER A 119 13.43 -6.25 1.68
C SER A 119 11.98 -5.91 1.34
N ASN A 120 11.50 -6.42 0.21
CA ASN A 120 10.12 -6.24 -0.26
C ASN A 120 9.17 -7.33 0.29
N THR A 121 9.45 -7.89 1.45
CA THR A 121 8.56 -8.87 2.07
C THR A 121 7.21 -8.25 2.43
N SER A 122 6.14 -9.01 2.25
CA SER A 122 4.76 -8.59 2.58
C SER A 122 4.33 -8.99 3.98
N THR A 123 4.95 -10.05 4.55
CA THR A 123 4.42 -10.72 5.74
C THR A 123 5.47 -11.09 6.76
N ILE A 124 6.75 -11.18 6.36
CA ILE A 124 7.83 -11.58 7.25
C ILE A 124 8.33 -10.36 8.03
N PRO A 125 8.22 -10.35 9.37
CA PRO A 125 8.65 -9.22 10.19
C PRO A 125 10.15 -8.92 10.05
N VAL A 126 10.54 -7.66 10.31
CA VAL A 126 11.95 -7.21 10.29
C VAL A 126 12.81 -8.05 11.21
N HIS A 127 12.35 -8.32 12.45
CA HIS A 127 13.10 -9.07 13.44
C HIS A 127 13.45 -10.51 12.99
N VAL A 128 12.67 -11.08 12.08
CA VAL A 128 12.98 -12.41 11.50
C VAL A 128 14.10 -12.32 10.47
N LEU A 129 14.16 -11.26 9.66
CA LEU A 129 15.11 -11.12 8.56
C LEU A 129 16.42 -10.47 8.98
N GLN A 130 16.41 -9.57 9.96
CA GLN A 130 17.58 -8.78 10.37
C GLN A 130 18.74 -9.64 10.87
N ASP A 131 18.49 -10.86 11.40
CA ASP A 131 19.54 -11.79 11.85
C ASP A 131 20.45 -12.28 10.71
N ALA A 132 20.02 -12.12 9.47
CA ALA A 132 20.82 -12.42 8.29
C ALA A 132 21.79 -11.28 7.90
N ILE A 133 21.66 -10.09 8.51
CA ILE A 133 22.36 -8.87 8.11
C ILE A 133 23.53 -8.58 9.06
N THR A 134 24.72 -8.39 8.48
CA THR A 134 25.84 -7.79 9.20
C THR A 134 25.65 -6.27 9.24
N GLY A 135 25.57 -5.68 10.45
CA GLY A 135 25.18 -4.30 10.63
C GLY A 135 23.67 -4.11 10.45
N PRO A 136 22.84 -4.70 11.35
CA PRO A 136 21.38 -4.66 11.23
C PRO A 136 20.80 -3.25 11.34
N GLU A 137 21.56 -2.28 11.80
CA GLU A 137 21.19 -0.86 11.81
C GLU A 137 20.95 -0.27 10.41
N ARG A 138 21.49 -0.90 9.36
CA ARG A 138 21.29 -0.49 7.94
C ARG A 138 20.18 -1.24 7.24
N PHE A 139 19.37 -2.02 7.95
CA PHE A 139 18.30 -2.84 7.38
C PHE A 139 16.91 -2.33 7.78
N LEU A 140 16.00 -2.32 6.79
CA LEU A 140 14.57 -2.08 7.00
C LEU A 140 13.76 -2.82 5.92
N ILE A 141 12.45 -2.93 6.09
CA ILE A 141 11.57 -3.36 5.01
C ILE A 141 11.14 -2.14 4.20
N VAL A 142 11.17 -2.25 2.87
CA VAL A 142 10.65 -1.26 1.92
C VAL A 142 9.66 -1.96 1.01
N HIS A 143 8.41 -2.01 1.45
CA HIS A 143 7.37 -2.83 0.87
C HIS A 143 6.60 -2.09 -0.21
N PHE A 144 6.96 -2.33 -1.48
CA PHE A 144 6.23 -1.84 -2.65
C PHE A 144 4.97 -2.68 -2.90
N SER A 145 3.91 -2.03 -3.36
CA SER A 145 2.67 -2.69 -3.73
C SER A 145 2.65 -3.11 -5.20
N ASN A 146 1.93 -4.18 -5.52
CA ASN A 146 1.79 -4.71 -6.88
C ASN A 146 0.58 -4.08 -7.60
N PRO A 147 0.71 -3.60 -8.84
CA PRO A 147 1.94 -3.45 -9.65
C PRO A 147 2.77 -2.21 -9.28
N ALA A 148 4.06 -2.40 -9.01
CA ALA A 148 4.94 -1.35 -8.50
C ALA A 148 5.00 -0.08 -9.38
N PRO A 149 4.99 -0.14 -10.72
CA PRO A 149 5.00 1.07 -11.55
C PRO A 149 3.77 1.97 -11.42
N PHE A 150 2.65 1.46 -10.89
CA PHE A 150 1.37 2.17 -10.85
C PHE A 150 0.84 2.43 -9.44
N ILE A 151 1.22 1.61 -8.45
CA ILE A 151 0.76 1.79 -7.07
C ILE A 151 1.79 2.61 -6.30
N PRO A 152 1.52 3.87 -5.98
CA PRO A 152 2.53 4.78 -5.45
C PRO A 152 2.83 4.60 -3.96
N GLY A 153 2.02 3.84 -3.22
CA GLY A 153 2.19 3.66 -1.77
C GLY A 153 3.26 2.62 -1.44
N VAL A 154 4.19 2.96 -0.54
CA VAL A 154 5.26 2.09 -0.05
C VAL A 154 5.29 2.13 1.46
N GLU A 155 5.23 0.96 2.12
CA GLU A 155 5.41 0.86 3.57
C GLU A 155 6.89 0.71 3.90
N MET A 156 7.36 1.52 4.84
CA MET A 156 8.71 1.41 5.38
C MET A 156 8.61 0.92 6.81
N VAL A 157 9.21 -0.24 7.08
CA VAL A 157 9.11 -0.88 8.39
C VAL A 157 10.50 -0.96 9.01
N SER A 158 10.69 -0.21 10.09
CA SER A 158 11.91 -0.21 10.88
C SER A 158 11.83 -1.27 11.98
N GLY A 159 12.91 -2.03 12.17
CA GLY A 159 13.06 -2.95 13.30
C GLY A 159 13.72 -2.26 14.50
N GLU A 160 13.93 -3.02 15.58
CA GLU A 160 14.54 -2.52 16.83
C GLU A 160 15.95 -1.93 16.59
N HIS A 161 16.71 -2.51 15.67
CA HIS A 161 18.09 -2.09 15.41
C HIS A 161 18.22 -1.09 14.26
N THR A 162 17.16 -0.86 13.49
CA THR A 162 17.21 0.04 12.31
C THR A 162 17.56 1.47 12.73
N ASP A 163 18.57 2.07 12.08
CA ASP A 163 18.88 3.49 12.26
C ASP A 163 17.74 4.34 11.65
N SER A 164 17.06 5.10 12.49
CA SER A 164 15.95 5.95 12.08
C SER A 164 16.33 7.01 11.03
N SER A 165 17.62 7.34 10.90
CA SER A 165 18.11 8.26 9.87
C SER A 165 17.99 7.72 8.45
N LEU A 166 17.75 6.42 8.26
CA LEU A 166 17.53 5.79 6.95
C LEU A 166 16.17 6.15 6.35
N VAL A 167 15.16 6.31 7.20
CA VAL A 167 13.79 6.57 6.75
C VAL A 167 13.66 7.80 5.85
N PRO A 168 14.19 9.00 6.23
CA PRO A 168 14.11 10.16 5.36
C PRO A 168 14.91 9.98 4.06
N VAL A 169 15.99 9.18 4.06
CA VAL A 169 16.80 8.89 2.86
C VAL A 169 16.01 8.04 1.87
N ILE A 170 15.35 7.00 2.35
CA ILE A 170 14.46 6.17 1.51
C ILE A 170 13.24 6.97 1.04
N LYS A 171 12.62 7.81 1.89
CA LYS A 171 11.52 8.69 1.47
C LYS A 171 11.91 9.61 0.32
N GLU A 172 13.14 10.14 0.33
CA GLU A 172 13.64 11.00 -0.76
C GLU A 172 13.80 10.19 -2.06
N LEU A 173 14.36 8.98 -2.01
CA LEU A 173 14.43 8.07 -3.16
C LEU A 173 13.03 7.78 -3.73
N LEU A 174 12.09 7.41 -2.86
CA LEU A 174 10.71 7.12 -3.25
C LEU A 174 10.03 8.32 -3.89
N ALA A 175 10.24 9.53 -3.36
CA ALA A 175 9.68 10.76 -3.92
C ALA A 175 10.21 11.05 -5.33
N ARG A 176 11.50 10.80 -5.60
CA ARG A 176 12.08 10.89 -6.96
C ARG A 176 11.43 9.90 -7.92
N ALA A 177 11.07 8.71 -7.43
CA ALA A 177 10.33 7.70 -8.19
C ALA A 177 8.81 7.91 -8.21
N GLN A 178 8.31 9.07 -7.76
CA GLN A 178 6.89 9.42 -7.66
C GLN A 178 6.09 8.50 -6.71
N HIS A 179 6.75 7.93 -5.70
CA HIS A 179 6.15 7.09 -4.68
C HIS A 179 6.08 7.80 -3.32
N PHE A 180 5.15 7.35 -2.47
CA PHE A 180 4.89 7.91 -1.15
C PHE A 180 5.22 6.87 -0.07
N GLY A 181 6.27 7.12 0.69
CA GLY A 181 6.68 6.26 1.79
C GLY A 181 5.91 6.57 3.09
N ALA A 182 5.28 5.55 3.67
CA ALA A 182 4.67 5.60 4.99
C ALA A 182 5.46 4.74 5.97
N GLU A 183 5.81 5.29 7.14
CA GLU A 183 6.52 4.58 8.19
C GLU A 183 5.52 3.82 9.08
N VAL A 184 5.78 2.53 9.27
CA VAL A 184 4.93 1.64 10.08
C VAL A 184 5.79 0.78 11.02
N ALA A 185 5.23 0.37 12.15
CA ALA A 185 5.91 -0.49 13.09
C ALA A 185 5.99 -1.93 12.59
N ASP A 186 7.01 -2.68 13.06
CA ASP A 186 7.20 -4.10 12.76
C ASP A 186 6.08 -4.94 13.37
N THR A 187 5.12 -5.33 12.55
CA THR A 187 3.97 -6.15 12.93
C THR A 187 3.54 -7.03 11.73
N PRO A 188 3.04 -8.25 11.94
CA PRO A 188 2.61 -9.11 10.86
C PRO A 188 1.58 -8.45 9.93
N GLY A 189 1.87 -8.43 8.63
CA GLY A 189 0.98 -7.89 7.59
C GLY A 189 0.92 -6.36 7.51
N PHE A 190 1.71 -5.66 8.33
CA PHE A 190 1.84 -4.20 8.36
C PHE A 190 0.48 -3.48 8.40
N VAL A 191 0.32 -2.36 7.71
CA VAL A 191 -0.97 -1.64 7.62
C VAL A 191 -1.77 -2.07 6.39
N LEU A 192 -1.12 -2.16 5.23
CA LEU A 192 -1.78 -2.50 3.96
C LEU A 192 -2.52 -3.84 4.05
N ASN A 193 -1.80 -4.93 4.33
CA ASN A 193 -2.40 -6.25 4.37
C ASN A 193 -3.43 -6.37 5.50
N ARG A 194 -3.15 -5.80 6.66
CA ARG A 194 -4.09 -5.82 7.79
C ARG A 194 -5.44 -5.20 7.43
N LEU A 195 -5.44 -4.04 6.77
CA LEU A 195 -6.67 -3.37 6.34
C LEU A 195 -7.35 -4.09 5.17
N GLN A 196 -6.57 -4.51 4.16
CA GLN A 196 -7.09 -5.22 2.99
C GLN A 196 -7.77 -6.55 3.39
N TYR A 197 -7.14 -7.34 4.26
CA TYR A 197 -7.72 -8.60 4.71
C TYR A 197 -8.89 -8.41 5.66
N ALA A 198 -8.92 -7.35 6.47
CA ALA A 198 -10.09 -7.01 7.27
C ALA A 198 -11.30 -6.67 6.39
N LEU A 199 -11.08 -5.87 5.33
CA LEU A 199 -12.11 -5.55 4.35
C LEU A 199 -12.61 -6.80 3.63
N LEU A 200 -11.72 -7.66 3.12
CA LEU A 200 -12.10 -8.89 2.43
C LEU A 200 -12.87 -9.84 3.35
N LYS A 201 -12.44 -9.98 4.61
CA LYS A 201 -13.15 -10.82 5.59
C LYS A 201 -14.58 -10.36 5.79
N GLU A 202 -14.81 -9.05 5.98
CA GLU A 202 -16.17 -8.53 6.15
C GLU A 202 -16.98 -8.65 4.86
N ALA A 203 -16.40 -8.43 3.69
CA ALA A 203 -17.02 -8.63 2.39
C ALA A 203 -17.52 -10.09 2.22
N CYS A 204 -16.70 -11.09 2.59
CA CYS A 204 -17.10 -12.49 2.59
C CYS A 204 -18.26 -12.76 3.56
N THR A 205 -18.20 -12.18 4.77
CA THR A 205 -19.27 -12.33 5.77
C THR A 205 -20.61 -11.80 5.24
N ILE A 206 -20.63 -10.63 4.61
CA ILE A 206 -21.83 -10.03 3.99
C ILE A 206 -22.44 -10.97 2.94
N VAL A 207 -21.60 -11.61 2.12
CA VAL A 207 -22.07 -12.56 1.11
C VAL A 207 -22.58 -13.87 1.76
N GLU A 208 -21.86 -14.40 2.75
CA GLU A 208 -22.26 -15.62 3.49
C GLU A 208 -23.58 -15.43 4.25
N GLU A 209 -23.84 -14.23 4.76
CA GLU A 209 -25.11 -13.85 5.39
C GLU A 209 -26.25 -13.60 4.37
N GLY A 210 -25.96 -13.66 3.06
CA GLY A 210 -26.94 -13.46 1.99
C GLY A 210 -27.43 -12.02 1.87
N ILE A 211 -26.68 -11.04 2.35
CA ILE A 211 -27.03 -9.60 2.31
C ILE A 211 -26.81 -9.03 0.91
N ALA A 212 -25.75 -9.44 0.23
CA ALA A 212 -25.41 -8.97 -1.12
C ALA A 212 -24.67 -10.06 -1.91
N THR A 213 -24.64 -9.93 -3.24
CA THR A 213 -23.77 -10.75 -4.08
C THR A 213 -22.32 -10.22 -4.06
N PRO A 214 -21.30 -11.02 -4.40
CA PRO A 214 -19.92 -10.51 -4.53
C PRO A 214 -19.83 -9.31 -5.50
N ARG A 215 -20.57 -9.32 -6.60
CA ARG A 215 -20.63 -8.22 -7.58
C ARG A 215 -21.21 -6.95 -6.95
N ASP A 216 -22.26 -7.06 -6.16
CA ASP A 216 -22.87 -5.91 -5.48
C ASP A 216 -21.93 -5.33 -4.42
N VAL A 217 -21.23 -6.18 -3.65
CA VAL A 217 -20.22 -5.75 -2.68
C VAL A 217 -19.12 -4.97 -3.39
N ASP A 218 -18.54 -5.50 -4.48
CA ASP A 218 -17.50 -4.81 -5.25
C ASP A 218 -18.01 -3.48 -5.82
N THR A 219 -19.25 -3.46 -6.33
CA THR A 219 -19.88 -2.24 -6.84
C THR A 219 -19.99 -1.18 -5.75
N ILE A 220 -20.50 -1.54 -4.58
CA ILE A 220 -20.66 -0.61 -3.44
C ILE A 220 -19.28 -0.13 -2.96
N VAL A 221 -18.33 -1.04 -2.77
CA VAL A 221 -16.99 -0.68 -2.30
C VAL A 221 -16.31 0.29 -3.27
N SER A 222 -16.28 -0.03 -4.56
CA SER A 222 -15.55 0.79 -5.55
C SER A 222 -16.22 2.14 -5.85
N THR A 223 -17.53 2.24 -5.74
CA THR A 223 -18.28 3.47 -6.09
C THR A 223 -18.66 4.35 -4.90
N THR A 224 -18.47 3.90 -3.67
CA THR A 224 -18.83 4.66 -2.46
C THR A 224 -17.60 5.03 -1.63
N PHE A 225 -17.30 4.28 -0.55
CA PHE A 225 -16.20 4.66 0.33
C PHE A 225 -14.82 4.44 -0.33
N GLY A 226 -14.65 3.38 -1.13
CA GLY A 226 -13.44 3.13 -1.91
C GLY A 226 -13.15 4.24 -2.91
N PHE A 227 -14.18 4.83 -3.51
CA PHE A 227 -14.07 6.00 -4.39
C PHE A 227 -13.38 7.21 -3.73
N ARG A 228 -13.46 7.31 -2.40
CA ARG A 228 -12.85 8.41 -1.63
C ARG A 228 -11.40 8.17 -1.25
N LEU A 229 -11.00 6.89 -1.12
CA LEU A 229 -9.70 6.48 -0.59
C LEU A 229 -8.48 6.96 -1.38
N PRO A 230 -8.50 7.15 -2.72
CA PRO A 230 -7.36 7.71 -3.45
C PRO A 230 -6.95 9.12 -3.00
N PHE A 231 -7.86 9.87 -2.37
CA PHE A 231 -7.64 11.26 -1.97
C PHE A 231 -7.55 11.45 -0.45
N PHE A 232 -8.27 10.61 0.29
CA PHE A 232 -8.39 10.75 1.74
C PHE A 232 -8.38 9.37 2.41
N GLY A 233 -7.48 9.18 3.37
CA GLY A 233 -7.49 7.98 4.21
C GLY A 233 -8.69 7.96 5.17
N PRO A 234 -8.90 6.84 5.89
CA PRO A 234 -10.09 6.65 6.74
C PRO A 234 -10.23 7.72 7.84
N PHE A 235 -9.16 8.20 8.43
CA PHE A 235 -9.21 9.23 9.47
C PHE A 235 -9.66 10.58 8.92
N ALA A 236 -9.13 11.00 7.77
CA ALA A 236 -9.54 12.24 7.12
C ALA A 236 -11.01 12.19 6.64
N ILE A 237 -11.46 11.03 6.16
CA ILE A 237 -12.88 10.81 5.79
C ILE A 237 -13.76 10.94 7.02
N ALA A 238 -13.37 10.35 8.15
CA ALA A 238 -14.13 10.42 9.40
C ALA A 238 -14.20 11.86 9.94
N ASP A 239 -13.10 12.61 9.94
CA ASP A 239 -13.07 14.02 10.35
C ASP A 239 -14.00 14.90 9.50
N MET A 240 -14.01 14.70 8.18
CA MET A 240 -14.89 15.43 7.28
C MET A 240 -16.38 15.10 7.48
N ALA A 241 -16.71 13.88 7.86
CA ALA A 241 -18.09 13.43 8.09
C ALA A 241 -18.61 13.78 9.49
N GLY A 242 -17.71 13.83 10.46
CA GLY A 242 -17.99 14.08 11.88
C GLY A 242 -17.87 12.82 12.74
N LEU A 243 -16.95 12.87 13.70
CA LEU A 243 -16.61 11.73 14.56
C LEU A 243 -17.77 11.31 15.48
N ASP A 244 -18.62 12.26 15.89
CA ASP A 244 -19.85 12.00 16.63
C ASP A 244 -20.83 11.10 15.84
N VAL A 245 -20.91 11.29 14.53
CA VAL A 245 -21.75 10.44 13.65
C VAL A 245 -21.18 9.02 13.58
N TYR A 246 -19.85 8.87 13.48
CA TYR A 246 -19.21 7.56 13.52
C TYR A 246 -19.41 6.86 14.87
N GLY A 247 -19.33 7.60 15.99
CA GLY A 247 -19.60 7.06 17.33
C GLY A 247 -21.02 6.49 17.43
N MET A 248 -22.03 7.23 16.98
CA MET A 248 -23.41 6.76 16.95
C MET A 248 -23.61 5.54 16.03
N ALA A 249 -22.94 5.51 14.88
CA ALA A 249 -23.00 4.39 13.95
C ALA A 249 -22.39 3.12 14.56
N PHE A 250 -21.24 3.22 15.22
CA PHE A 250 -20.62 2.09 15.93
C PHE A 250 -21.53 1.55 17.02
N GLN A 251 -22.19 2.41 17.80
CA GLN A 251 -23.16 1.95 18.82
C GLN A 251 -24.31 1.17 18.18
N THR A 252 -24.80 1.60 17.03
CA THR A 252 -25.84 0.88 16.27
C THR A 252 -25.34 -0.49 15.80
N PHE A 253 -24.11 -0.55 15.28
CA PHE A 253 -23.49 -1.77 14.79
C PHE A 253 -23.15 -2.74 15.92
N GLU A 254 -22.65 -2.26 17.05
CA GLU A 254 -22.40 -3.07 18.24
C GLU A 254 -23.68 -3.75 18.72
N ASN A 255 -24.80 -3.02 18.77
CA ASN A 255 -26.09 -3.58 19.13
C ASN A 255 -26.56 -4.68 18.17
N ALA A 256 -26.25 -4.56 16.88
CA ALA A 256 -26.66 -5.51 15.85
C ALA A 256 -25.70 -6.71 15.69
N PHE A 257 -24.37 -6.46 15.79
CA PHE A 257 -23.33 -7.42 15.43
C PHE A 257 -22.39 -7.79 16.59
N GLY A 258 -22.61 -7.21 17.77
CA GLY A 258 -21.84 -7.48 18.98
C GLY A 258 -20.48 -6.82 18.99
N GLU A 259 -19.62 -7.31 19.90
CA GLU A 259 -18.31 -6.72 20.27
C GLU A 259 -17.36 -6.49 19.06
N ARG A 260 -17.53 -7.25 17.98
CA ARG A 260 -16.69 -7.06 16.76
C ARG A 260 -16.82 -5.67 16.14
N PHE A 261 -17.94 -4.97 16.41
CA PHE A 261 -18.23 -3.60 16.00
C PHE A 261 -18.35 -2.63 17.18
N ALA A 262 -17.83 -2.98 18.33
CA ALA A 262 -17.71 -2.01 19.42
C ALA A 262 -16.90 -0.79 19.00
N PRO A 263 -17.27 0.44 19.42
CA PRO A 263 -16.55 1.63 19.04
C PRO A 263 -15.08 1.58 19.53
N PRO A 264 -14.12 1.85 18.64
CA PRO A 264 -12.71 1.86 19.03
C PRO A 264 -12.43 2.95 20.09
N GLN A 265 -11.61 2.64 21.08
CA GLN A 265 -11.26 3.59 22.16
C GLN A 265 -10.71 4.90 21.58
N LEU A 266 -9.89 4.82 20.53
CA LEU A 266 -9.34 6.01 19.85
C LEU A 266 -10.43 6.96 19.34
N LEU A 267 -11.58 6.44 18.89
CA LEU A 267 -12.71 7.24 18.45
C LEU A 267 -13.48 7.83 19.64
N THR A 268 -13.75 7.02 20.66
CA THR A 268 -14.47 7.48 21.84
C THR A 268 -13.72 8.58 22.59
N ASP A 269 -12.40 8.46 22.72
CA ASP A 269 -11.55 9.49 23.31
C ASP A 269 -11.66 10.83 22.58
N GLN A 270 -11.72 10.84 21.25
CA GLN A 270 -11.92 12.08 20.47
C GLN A 270 -13.31 12.67 20.72
N VAL A 271 -14.35 11.84 20.65
CA VAL A 271 -15.74 12.31 20.83
C VAL A 271 -15.94 12.87 22.24
N ASP A 272 -15.43 12.19 23.27
CA ASP A 272 -15.54 12.60 24.67
C ASP A 272 -14.76 13.91 24.95
N ALA A 273 -13.67 14.14 24.22
CA ALA A 273 -12.93 15.41 24.25
C ALA A 273 -13.62 16.56 23.50
N GLY A 274 -14.75 16.30 22.83
CA GLY A 274 -15.45 17.29 21.99
C GLY A 274 -14.81 17.52 20.63
N HIS A 275 -13.89 16.65 20.22
CA HIS A 275 -13.22 16.72 18.93
C HIS A 275 -14.06 15.95 17.88
N HIS A 276 -14.91 16.66 17.17
CA HIS A 276 -15.87 16.09 16.23
C HIS A 276 -15.43 16.23 14.76
N GLY A 277 -14.12 16.39 14.52
CA GLY A 277 -13.58 16.62 13.19
C GLY A 277 -13.87 18.04 12.68
N PHE A 278 -14.21 18.18 11.42
CA PHE A 278 -14.50 19.49 10.80
C PHE A 278 -15.65 20.25 11.46
N LYS A 279 -16.58 19.56 12.14
CA LYS A 279 -17.68 20.22 12.87
C LYS A 279 -17.19 21.08 14.04
N SER A 280 -16.14 20.62 14.72
CA SER A 280 -15.55 21.33 15.88
C SER A 280 -14.23 22.03 15.53
N GLY A 281 -13.70 21.85 14.32
CA GLY A 281 -12.39 22.33 13.91
C GLY A 281 -11.23 21.49 14.46
N HIS A 282 -11.50 20.36 15.11
CA HIS A 282 -10.48 19.45 15.66
C HIS A 282 -10.92 17.99 15.54
N GLY A 283 -10.02 17.10 15.12
CA GLY A 283 -10.25 15.67 14.99
C GLY A 283 -8.95 14.88 14.92
N PHE A 284 -8.97 13.70 14.28
CA PHE A 284 -7.80 12.85 14.09
C PHE A 284 -6.67 13.53 13.30
N THR A 285 -7.02 14.40 12.36
CA THR A 285 -6.06 15.13 11.52
C THR A 285 -5.55 16.43 12.16
N GLY A 286 -5.90 16.67 13.42
CA GLY A 286 -5.48 17.83 14.20
C GLY A 286 -6.47 18.98 14.16
N GLU A 287 -5.97 20.19 14.47
CA GLU A 287 -6.75 21.43 14.45
C GLU A 287 -6.79 22.03 13.05
N HIS A 288 -7.95 22.51 12.64
CA HIS A 288 -8.18 23.15 11.35
C HIS A 288 -8.96 24.46 11.49
N THR A 289 -8.49 25.49 10.86
CA THR A 289 -9.23 26.73 10.69
C THR A 289 -10.37 26.57 9.68
N ALA A 290 -11.36 27.44 9.73
CA ALA A 290 -12.44 27.44 8.75
C ALA A 290 -11.94 27.62 7.30
N GLU A 291 -10.85 28.38 7.09
CA GLU A 291 -10.24 28.56 5.77
C GLU A 291 -9.58 27.28 5.25
N GLU A 292 -8.84 26.56 6.10
CA GLU A 292 -8.21 25.27 5.75
C GLU A 292 -9.26 24.22 5.42
N MET A 293 -10.31 24.11 6.23
CA MET A 293 -11.43 23.20 5.97
C MET A 293 -12.13 23.55 4.63
N ALA A 294 -12.33 24.82 4.32
CA ALA A 294 -12.90 25.23 3.04
C ALA A 294 -12.03 24.82 1.84
N LYS A 295 -10.69 24.93 1.95
CA LYS A 295 -9.75 24.47 0.93
C LYS A 295 -9.83 22.95 0.73
N VAL A 296 -9.90 22.16 1.81
CA VAL A 296 -10.05 20.70 1.74
C VAL A 296 -11.38 20.32 1.07
N VAL A 297 -12.47 21.01 1.40
CA VAL A 297 -13.79 20.77 0.76
C VAL A 297 -13.76 21.10 -0.73
N ALA A 298 -13.11 22.18 -1.13
CA ALA A 298 -12.95 22.55 -2.54
C ALA A 298 -12.12 21.50 -3.30
N TYR A 299 -10.97 21.11 -2.74
CA TYR A 299 -10.13 20.03 -3.28
C TYR A 299 -10.91 18.72 -3.44
N ARG A 300 -11.65 18.30 -2.39
CA ARG A 300 -12.49 17.10 -2.43
C ARG A 300 -13.48 17.13 -3.59
N SER A 301 -14.17 18.26 -3.75
CA SER A 301 -15.20 18.40 -4.78
C SER A 301 -14.60 18.29 -6.18
N GLU A 302 -13.45 18.92 -6.43
CA GLU A 302 -12.72 18.83 -7.68
C GLU A 302 -12.21 17.39 -7.93
N ALA A 303 -11.55 16.77 -6.93
CA ALA A 303 -10.99 15.45 -7.03
C ALA A 303 -12.06 14.39 -7.34
N TYR A 304 -13.20 14.45 -6.63
CA TYR A 304 -14.31 13.51 -6.86
C TYR A 304 -14.96 13.74 -8.24
N SER A 305 -15.08 14.98 -8.69
CA SER A 305 -15.59 15.28 -10.04
C SER A 305 -14.68 14.69 -11.12
N ARG A 306 -13.36 14.86 -11.00
CA ARG A 306 -12.38 14.31 -11.95
C ARG A 306 -12.36 12.79 -11.95
N LEU A 307 -12.39 12.15 -10.77
CA LEU A 307 -12.42 10.70 -10.68
C LEU A 307 -13.72 10.13 -11.26
N SER A 308 -14.86 10.77 -11.02
CA SER A 308 -16.13 10.37 -11.62
C SER A 308 -16.09 10.44 -13.16
N GLN A 309 -15.46 11.47 -13.73
CA GLN A 309 -15.27 11.59 -15.18
C GLN A 309 -14.35 10.48 -15.71
N LEU A 310 -13.25 10.20 -15.02
CA LEU A 310 -12.32 9.12 -15.38
C LEU A 310 -13.00 7.74 -15.38
N LEU A 311 -13.84 7.45 -14.39
CA LEU A 311 -14.58 6.19 -14.33
C LEU A 311 -15.58 6.07 -15.51
N VAL A 312 -16.22 7.16 -15.91
CA VAL A 312 -17.10 7.16 -17.09
C VAL A 312 -16.30 6.97 -18.37
N GLU A 313 -15.14 7.61 -18.50
CA GLU A 313 -14.25 7.50 -19.66
C GLU A 313 -13.70 6.09 -19.83
N LEU A 314 -13.23 5.47 -18.74
CA LEU A 314 -12.67 4.11 -18.77
C LEU A 314 -13.74 3.04 -18.94
N GLY A 315 -14.98 3.31 -18.51
CA GLY A 315 -16.05 2.33 -18.49
C GLY A 315 -15.81 1.19 -17.47
N PRO A 316 -16.61 0.12 -17.53
CA PRO A 316 -16.49 -1.02 -16.61
C PRO A 316 -15.19 -1.81 -16.85
N SER A 317 -14.60 -2.33 -15.79
CA SER A 317 -13.36 -3.11 -15.85
C SER A 317 -13.46 -4.43 -16.62
N GLY A 318 -14.69 -4.92 -16.88
CA GLY A 318 -14.95 -6.21 -17.54
C GLY A 318 -14.61 -7.45 -16.69
N ILE A 319 -14.28 -7.29 -15.42
CA ILE A 319 -14.00 -8.42 -14.53
C ILE A 319 -15.27 -9.24 -14.23
N TRP A 320 -16.40 -8.56 -14.14
CA TRP A 320 -17.72 -9.18 -14.01
C TRP A 320 -18.36 -9.33 -15.39
N ARG A 321 -18.71 -10.55 -15.79
CA ARG A 321 -19.35 -10.83 -17.07
C ARG A 321 -20.85 -10.64 -16.97
N ASP A 322 -21.46 -10.00 -17.95
CA ASP A 322 -22.91 -9.72 -17.94
C ASP A 322 -23.78 -10.97 -18.16
N ASP A 323 -23.18 -12.06 -18.66
CA ASP A 323 -23.83 -13.35 -18.91
C ASP A 323 -23.71 -14.36 -17.76
N GLU A 324 -22.93 -14.05 -16.72
CA GLU A 324 -22.86 -14.88 -15.53
C GLU A 324 -23.97 -14.48 -14.52
N PRO A 325 -24.73 -15.45 -13.98
CA PRO A 325 -25.72 -15.14 -12.97
C PRO A 325 -25.06 -14.53 -11.74
N ASP A 326 -25.60 -13.44 -11.24
CA ASP A 326 -25.12 -12.68 -10.06
C ASP A 326 -25.17 -13.49 -8.73
N GLY A 327 -25.25 -14.81 -8.77
CA GLY A 327 -25.50 -15.63 -7.59
C GLY A 327 -26.98 -15.56 -7.14
N PRO A 328 -27.35 -16.25 -6.07
CA PRO A 328 -28.70 -16.13 -5.54
C PRO A 328 -28.96 -14.69 -5.11
N PRO A 329 -30.16 -14.13 -5.40
CA PRO A 329 -30.49 -12.76 -4.97
C PRO A 329 -30.41 -12.69 -3.43
N PRO A 330 -30.12 -11.51 -2.87
CA PRO A 330 -30.06 -11.32 -1.43
C PRO A 330 -31.35 -11.83 -0.80
N THR A 331 -31.21 -12.72 0.16
CA THR A 331 -32.34 -13.18 0.95
C THR A 331 -32.69 -12.08 1.95
N ASN A 332 -33.92 -11.58 1.91
CA ASN A 332 -34.41 -10.76 3.01
C ASN A 332 -34.29 -11.61 4.28
N ALA A 333 -33.23 -11.41 5.07
CA ALA A 333 -33.16 -11.88 6.43
C ALA A 333 -34.47 -11.37 7.07
N SER A 334 -35.32 -12.29 7.49
CA SER A 334 -36.64 -11.95 7.98
C SER A 334 -36.50 -10.92 9.11
N ALA A 335 -37.07 -9.75 8.93
CA ALA A 335 -37.18 -8.70 9.95
C ALA A 335 -38.06 -9.14 11.14
N THR A 336 -38.04 -10.43 11.48
CA THR A 336 -38.92 -11.08 12.47
C THR A 336 -38.20 -11.57 13.72
N ASP A 337 -36.89 -11.40 13.85
CA ASP A 337 -36.30 -11.54 15.16
C ASP A 337 -36.41 -10.20 15.91
N PRO A 338 -37.24 -10.15 16.98
CA PRO A 338 -37.42 -8.92 17.74
C PRO A 338 -36.05 -8.55 18.38
N VAL A 339 -35.59 -7.31 18.11
CA VAL A 339 -34.58 -6.69 18.91
C VAL A 339 -34.93 -6.90 20.37
N PRO A 340 -34.08 -7.54 21.20
CA PRO A 340 -34.40 -7.74 22.61
C PRO A 340 -34.55 -6.35 23.24
N THR A 341 -35.78 -5.99 23.54
CA THR A 341 -36.10 -4.83 24.37
C THR A 341 -35.59 -5.15 25.76
N GLY A 342 -34.47 -4.51 26.15
CA GLY A 342 -33.97 -4.59 27.51
C GLY A 342 -35.09 -4.19 28.47
N GLU A 343 -35.65 -5.16 29.20
CA GLU A 343 -36.51 -4.91 30.33
C GLU A 343 -35.70 -4.12 31.38
N THR A 344 -36.08 -2.87 31.55
CA THR A 344 -35.75 -2.11 32.76
C THR A 344 -36.58 -2.69 33.88
N GLY A 345 -36.00 -3.63 34.62
CA GLY A 345 -36.57 -4.10 35.89
C GLY A 345 -36.33 -3.07 37.02
N PRO A 346 -37.16 -3.09 38.05
CA PRO A 346 -37.34 -2.04 39.04
C PRO A 346 -36.16 -1.77 39.96
#